data_76f8ab51064a21dd9b134117770636fc
#
_entry.id   76f8ab51064a21dd9b134117770636fc
#
_cell.length_a   1.000
_cell.length_b   1.000
_cell.length_c   1.000
_cell.angle_alpha   90.00
_cell.angle_beta   90.00
_cell.angle_gamma   90.00
#
_symmetry.space_group_name_H-M   'P 1'
#
loop_
_entity.id
_entity.type
_entity.pdbx_description
1 polymer ?
#
loop_
_entity_poly.entity_id
_entity_poly.type
_entity_poly.pdbx_seq_one_letter_code
_entity_poly.pdbx_strand_id
1 'polypeptide(L)'
;MQQAVILLMMQKESNLKPNFDNLSKTINTLGIELGNVIKQQAGTKNFNLVEEIRINSKKYRTSKNYRYLDLIYKKLEKLNENEILILTKSFTLFFYLSNISEQVFREKFKYTIDKKDIKNNKNNLLFSPVFTAHPTESARQSTLKKLYDIGKIISENKSNNLVEINNLITQLW
;
A
#
# COMPACT_ATOMS: atom_id res chain seq x y z
N MET A 1 -35.48 16.24 -6.44
CA MET A 1 -35.40 14.94 -5.74
C MET A 1 -34.03 14.29 -5.84
N GLN A 2 -33.35 14.25 -6.99
CA GLN A 2 -32.02 13.63 -7.14
C GLN A 2 -30.92 14.26 -6.27
N GLN A 3 -30.88 15.57 -6.11
CA GLN A 3 -29.88 16.24 -5.26
C GLN A 3 -30.00 15.92 -3.77
N ALA A 4 -31.21 15.69 -3.28
CA ALA A 4 -31.44 15.32 -1.89
C ALA A 4 -30.94 13.90 -1.57
N VAL A 5 -31.06 12.97 -2.51
CA VAL A 5 -30.57 11.58 -2.37
C VAL A 5 -29.04 11.55 -2.36
N ILE A 6 -28.39 12.34 -3.24
CA ILE A 6 -26.91 12.45 -3.26
C ILE A 6 -26.42 13.10 -1.97
N LEU A 7 -27.09 14.15 -1.47
CA LEU A 7 -26.73 14.79 -0.20
C LEU A 7 -26.92 13.85 1.01
N LEU A 8 -27.97 13.03 1.02
CA LEU A 8 -28.22 12.03 2.06
C LEU A 8 -27.17 10.90 2.01
N MET A 9 -26.75 10.48 0.80
CA MET A 9 -25.66 9.52 0.62
C MET A 9 -24.33 10.09 1.12
N MET A 10 -24.02 11.34 0.78
CA MET A 10 -22.81 12.03 1.27
C MET A 10 -22.84 12.29 2.78
N GLN A 11 -24.01 12.53 3.39
CA GLN A 11 -24.15 12.66 4.84
C GLN A 11 -24.07 11.31 5.57
N LYS A 12 -24.54 10.22 4.97
CA LYS A 12 -24.39 8.86 5.51
C LYS A 12 -22.94 8.34 5.42
N GLU A 13 -22.21 8.71 4.37
CA GLU A 13 -20.77 8.47 4.25
C GLU A 13 -19.95 9.26 5.29
N SER A 14 -20.44 10.41 5.76
CA SER A 14 -19.75 11.22 6.77
C SER A 14 -19.74 10.59 8.16
N ASN A 15 -20.67 9.67 8.46
CA ASN A 15 -20.73 8.97 9.75
C ASN A 15 -19.94 7.65 9.79
N LEU A 16 -19.47 7.16 8.65
CA LEU A 16 -18.56 6.03 8.50
C LEU A 16 -17.24 6.49 7.86
N LYS A 17 -16.60 7.50 8.44
CA LYS A 17 -15.24 7.85 8.03
C LYS A 17 -14.35 6.65 8.30
N PRO A 18 -13.74 6.05 7.24
CA PRO A 18 -12.78 4.98 7.44
C PRO A 18 -11.72 5.47 8.41
N ASN A 19 -11.42 4.69 9.43
CA ASN A 19 -10.33 5.02 10.32
C ASN A 19 -9.00 4.78 9.58
N PHE A 20 -8.60 5.75 8.74
CA PHE A 20 -7.36 5.73 7.96
C PHE A 20 -6.11 5.63 8.84
N ASP A 21 -6.22 5.91 10.15
CA ASP A 21 -5.12 5.75 11.09
C ASP A 21 -4.69 4.29 11.21
N ASN A 22 -5.64 3.34 11.14
CA ASN A 22 -5.33 1.92 11.18
C ASN A 22 -4.60 1.47 9.90
N LEU A 23 -5.03 1.95 8.73
CA LEU A 23 -4.34 1.68 7.47
C LEU A 23 -2.91 2.24 7.50
N SER A 24 -2.76 3.49 7.94
CA SER A 24 -1.46 4.15 8.07
C SER A 24 -0.54 3.41 9.04
N LYS A 25 -1.04 2.95 10.18
CA LYS A 25 -0.28 2.12 11.13
C LYS A 25 0.17 0.81 10.51
N THR A 26 -0.73 0.11 9.81
CA THR A 26 -0.40 -1.16 9.12
C THR A 26 0.70 -0.96 8.09
N ILE A 27 0.58 0.05 7.21
CA ILE A 27 1.60 0.36 6.20
C ILE A 27 2.93 0.72 6.85
N ASN A 28 2.92 1.48 7.95
CA ASN A 28 4.14 1.82 8.69
C ASN A 28 4.80 0.57 9.28
N THR A 29 4.04 -0.33 9.88
CA THR A 29 4.57 -1.59 10.43
C THR A 29 5.22 -2.44 9.34
N LEU A 30 4.54 -2.64 8.20
CA LEU A 30 5.11 -3.37 7.07
C LEU A 30 6.35 -2.69 6.48
N GLY A 31 6.37 -1.36 6.47
CA GLY A 31 7.55 -0.58 6.05
C GLY A 31 8.75 -0.78 6.98
N ILE A 32 8.53 -0.91 8.29
CA ILE A 32 9.58 -1.23 9.27
C ILE A 32 10.11 -2.63 9.02
N GLU A 33 9.24 -3.64 8.86
CA GLU A 33 9.66 -5.01 8.58
C GLU A 33 10.42 -5.12 7.26
N LEU A 34 9.97 -4.46 6.19
CA LEU A 34 10.73 -4.36 4.95
C LEU A 34 12.10 -3.72 5.17
N GLY A 35 12.18 -2.66 5.97
CA GLY A 35 13.46 -2.02 6.34
C GLY A 35 14.41 -2.98 7.06
N ASN A 36 13.90 -3.84 7.95
CA ASN A 36 14.68 -4.88 8.62
C ASN A 36 15.21 -5.90 7.61
N VAL A 37 14.38 -6.35 6.67
CA VAL A 37 14.79 -7.27 5.60
C VAL A 37 15.87 -6.65 4.70
N ILE A 38 15.71 -5.38 4.30
CA ILE A 38 16.73 -4.68 3.49
C ILE A 38 18.07 -4.62 4.23
N LYS A 39 18.06 -4.32 5.55
CA LYS A 39 19.30 -4.32 6.35
C LYS A 39 19.96 -5.68 6.40
N GLN A 40 19.19 -6.75 6.56
CA GLN A 40 19.69 -8.12 6.65
C GLN A 40 20.22 -8.62 5.30
N GLN A 41 19.52 -8.36 4.22
CA GLN A 41 19.81 -8.93 2.90
C GLN A 41 20.77 -8.08 2.06
N ALA A 42 20.69 -6.75 2.17
CA ALA A 42 21.47 -5.81 1.36
C ALA A 42 22.44 -4.93 2.17
N GLY A 43 22.40 -5.03 3.50
CA GLY A 43 23.26 -4.29 4.40
C GLY A 43 22.79 -2.88 4.72
N THR A 44 23.35 -2.31 5.80
CA THR A 44 22.97 -1.01 6.35
C THR A 44 23.20 0.14 5.35
N LYS A 45 24.26 0.06 4.51
CA LYS A 45 24.55 1.08 3.49
C LYS A 45 23.38 1.27 2.54
N ASN A 46 22.86 0.15 1.99
CA ASN A 46 21.76 0.17 1.04
C ASN A 46 20.43 0.55 1.72
N PHE A 47 20.19 0.11 2.94
CA PHE A 47 19.06 0.59 3.73
C PHE A 47 19.08 2.11 3.89
N ASN A 48 20.24 2.70 4.26
CA ASN A 48 20.37 4.15 4.42
C ASN A 48 20.12 4.90 3.10
N LEU A 49 20.54 4.32 1.96
CA LEU A 49 20.26 4.86 0.64
C LEU A 49 18.75 4.90 0.36
N VAL A 50 18.04 3.80 0.60
CA VAL A 50 16.58 3.73 0.41
C VAL A 50 15.87 4.75 1.30
N GLU A 51 16.27 4.86 2.58
CA GLU A 51 15.69 5.81 3.52
C GLU A 51 15.97 7.27 3.15
N GLU A 52 17.18 7.60 2.68
CA GLU A 52 17.53 8.94 2.21
C GLU A 52 16.61 9.38 1.07
N ILE A 53 16.40 8.52 0.07
CA ILE A 53 15.53 8.81 -1.06
C ILE A 53 14.07 8.91 -0.61
N ARG A 54 13.60 8.01 0.25
CA ARG A 54 12.25 8.03 0.81
C ARG A 54 11.97 9.33 1.58
N ILE A 55 12.89 9.74 2.44
CA ILE A 55 12.76 10.96 3.26
C ILE A 55 12.74 12.21 2.38
N ASN A 56 13.66 12.32 1.41
CA ASN A 56 13.69 13.46 0.50
C ASN A 56 12.44 13.53 -0.38
N SER A 57 11.93 12.38 -0.86
CA SER A 57 10.67 12.31 -1.60
C SER A 57 9.48 12.79 -0.75
N LYS A 58 9.42 12.38 0.53
CA LYS A 58 8.39 12.84 1.46
C LYS A 58 8.49 14.35 1.71
N LYS A 59 9.70 14.88 1.93
CA LYS A 59 9.96 16.32 2.13
C LYS A 59 9.52 17.12 0.89
N TYR A 60 9.87 16.66 -0.32
CA TYR A 60 9.43 17.30 -1.56
C TYR A 60 7.91 17.33 -1.66
N ARG A 61 7.24 16.20 -1.42
CA ARG A 61 5.77 16.12 -1.51
C ARG A 61 5.08 17.10 -0.56
N THR A 62 5.63 17.29 0.64
CA THR A 62 5.05 18.16 1.68
C THR A 62 5.35 19.64 1.42
N SER A 63 6.62 19.97 1.10
CA SER A 63 7.08 21.36 0.99
C SER A 63 7.02 21.93 -0.43
N LYS A 64 6.90 21.06 -1.47
CA LYS A 64 7.03 21.39 -2.88
C LYS A 64 8.36 22.08 -3.25
N ASN A 65 9.37 21.96 -2.38
CA ASN A 65 10.69 22.56 -2.59
C ASN A 65 11.55 21.64 -3.49
N TYR A 66 11.88 22.12 -4.68
CA TYR A 66 12.65 21.40 -5.69
C TYR A 66 14.05 20.98 -5.25
N ARG A 67 14.63 21.65 -4.23
CA ARG A 67 15.93 21.26 -3.65
C ARG A 67 15.97 19.77 -3.26
N TYR A 68 14.86 19.23 -2.77
CA TYR A 68 14.82 17.81 -2.39
C TYR A 68 14.83 16.88 -3.60
N LEU A 69 14.25 17.30 -4.72
CA LEU A 69 14.36 16.56 -6.00
C LEU A 69 15.80 16.57 -6.51
N ASP A 70 16.45 17.72 -6.49
CA ASP A 70 17.86 17.85 -6.92
C ASP A 70 18.78 16.94 -6.10
N LEU A 71 18.53 16.81 -4.80
CA LEU A 71 19.27 15.88 -3.94
C LEU A 71 19.06 14.43 -4.36
N ILE A 72 17.81 14.05 -4.70
CA ILE A 72 17.50 12.71 -5.19
C ILE A 72 18.21 12.45 -6.52
N TYR A 73 18.10 13.35 -7.51
CA TYR A 73 18.76 13.20 -8.82
C TYR A 73 20.28 13.05 -8.69
N LYS A 74 20.94 13.95 -7.95
CA LYS A 74 22.39 13.88 -7.69
C LYS A 74 22.81 12.59 -7.00
N LYS A 75 21.91 11.99 -6.21
CA LYS A 75 22.17 10.71 -5.57
C LYS A 75 22.03 9.56 -6.57
N LEU A 76 20.95 9.55 -7.36
CA LEU A 76 20.69 8.51 -8.35
C LEU A 76 21.77 8.42 -9.43
N GLU A 77 22.30 9.56 -9.89
CA GLU A 77 23.38 9.62 -10.88
C GLU A 77 24.68 8.92 -10.43
N LYS A 78 24.87 8.77 -9.12
CA LYS A 78 26.09 8.18 -8.54
C LYS A 78 25.95 6.70 -8.19
N LEU A 79 24.76 6.13 -8.40
CA LEU A 79 24.50 4.74 -8.04
C LEU A 79 25.09 3.79 -9.08
N ASN A 80 25.64 2.68 -8.59
CA ASN A 80 25.98 1.55 -9.45
C ASN A 80 24.73 0.67 -9.72
N GLU A 81 24.85 -0.24 -10.68
CA GLU A 81 23.75 -1.12 -11.12
C GLU A 81 23.13 -1.91 -9.96
N ASN A 82 23.94 -2.43 -9.04
CA ASN A 82 23.47 -3.20 -7.89
C ASN A 82 22.67 -2.32 -6.92
N GLU A 83 23.14 -1.10 -6.65
CA GLU A 83 22.43 -0.14 -5.81
C GLU A 83 21.09 0.27 -6.44
N ILE A 84 21.04 0.46 -7.77
CA ILE A 84 19.81 0.73 -8.51
C ILE A 84 18.82 -0.45 -8.39
N LEU A 85 19.31 -1.67 -8.56
CA LEU A 85 18.49 -2.88 -8.44
C LEU A 85 17.89 -3.01 -7.04
N ILE A 86 18.70 -2.83 -5.99
CA ILE A 86 18.23 -2.88 -4.60
C ILE A 86 17.20 -1.80 -4.33
N LEU A 87 17.45 -0.58 -4.79
CA LEU A 87 16.53 0.54 -4.63
C LEU A 87 15.18 0.26 -5.30
N THR A 88 15.20 -0.16 -6.56
CA THR A 88 13.99 -0.49 -7.34
C THR A 88 13.20 -1.61 -6.66
N LYS A 89 13.87 -2.67 -6.23
CA LYS A 89 13.27 -3.81 -5.54
C LYS A 89 12.63 -3.39 -4.23
N SER A 90 13.30 -2.54 -3.45
CA SER A 90 12.78 -2.02 -2.18
C SER A 90 11.48 -1.25 -2.36
N PHE A 91 11.42 -0.33 -3.32
CA PHE A 91 10.20 0.44 -3.58
C PHE A 91 9.09 -0.42 -4.20
N THR A 92 9.41 -1.36 -5.08
CA THR A 92 8.44 -2.29 -5.65
C THR A 92 7.77 -3.12 -4.55
N LEU A 93 8.55 -3.69 -3.63
CA LEU A 93 8.00 -4.43 -2.50
C LEU A 93 7.18 -3.54 -1.56
N PHE A 94 7.64 -2.32 -1.28
CA PHE A 94 6.86 -1.37 -0.49
C PHE A 94 5.49 -1.08 -1.11
N PHE A 95 5.41 -0.92 -2.44
CA PHE A 95 4.15 -0.71 -3.13
C PHE A 95 3.25 -1.94 -3.07
N TYR A 96 3.78 -3.16 -3.23
CA TYR A 96 3.00 -4.37 -3.06
C TYR A 96 2.42 -4.49 -1.65
N LEU A 97 3.22 -4.22 -0.62
CA LEU A 97 2.77 -4.24 0.76
C LEU A 97 1.73 -3.15 1.06
N SER A 98 1.87 -1.97 0.49
CA SER A 98 0.89 -0.89 0.62
C SER A 98 -0.42 -1.25 -0.07
N ASN A 99 -0.38 -1.82 -1.27
CA ASN A 99 -1.55 -2.22 -2.03
C ASN A 99 -2.33 -3.32 -1.32
N ILE A 100 -1.66 -4.36 -0.81
CA ILE A 100 -2.36 -5.42 -0.07
C ILE A 100 -2.98 -4.91 1.23
N SER A 101 -2.31 -3.97 1.92
CA SER A 101 -2.86 -3.31 3.12
C SER A 101 -4.13 -2.53 2.80
N GLU A 102 -4.12 -1.77 1.70
CA GLU A 102 -5.28 -1.02 1.25
C GLU A 102 -6.43 -1.95 0.83
N GLN A 103 -6.12 -3.03 0.12
CA GLN A 103 -7.13 -4.03 -0.28
C GLN A 103 -7.81 -4.65 0.93
N VAL A 104 -7.06 -5.13 1.93
CA VAL A 104 -7.60 -5.68 3.18
C VAL A 104 -8.44 -4.64 3.92
N PHE A 105 -7.98 -3.39 3.96
CA PHE A 105 -8.72 -2.30 4.58
C PHE A 105 -10.05 -2.05 3.87
N ARG A 106 -10.07 -1.99 2.54
CA ARG A 106 -11.28 -1.81 1.73
C ARG A 106 -12.26 -2.98 1.88
N GLU A 107 -11.77 -4.21 1.96
CA GLU A 107 -12.62 -5.39 2.17
C GLU A 107 -13.33 -5.33 3.51
N LYS A 108 -12.62 -5.00 4.60
CA LYS A 108 -13.24 -4.79 5.92
C LYS A 108 -14.35 -3.72 5.88
N PHE A 109 -14.17 -2.70 5.05
CA PHE A 109 -15.15 -1.63 4.88
C PHE A 109 -16.41 -2.07 4.13
N LYS A 110 -16.27 -2.90 3.09
CA LYS A 110 -17.39 -3.41 2.29
C LYS A 110 -18.37 -4.25 3.12
N TYR A 111 -17.88 -4.98 4.12
CA TYR A 111 -18.72 -5.82 4.98
C TYR A 111 -19.55 -5.02 5.98
N THR A 112 -19.29 -3.73 6.19
CA THR A 112 -20.09 -2.84 7.04
C THR A 112 -21.27 -2.19 6.31
N ILE A 113 -21.39 -2.37 5.00
CA ILE A 113 -22.57 -1.95 4.23
C ILE A 113 -23.71 -2.92 4.56
N ASP A 114 -24.71 -2.40 5.27
CA ASP A 114 -25.84 -3.19 5.79
C ASP A 114 -26.59 -3.85 4.61
N LYS A 115 -26.84 -5.16 4.71
CA LYS A 115 -27.60 -5.92 3.70
C LYS A 115 -28.99 -5.33 3.44
N LYS A 116 -29.55 -4.54 4.37
CA LYS A 116 -30.79 -3.78 4.22
C LYS A 116 -30.67 -2.67 3.18
N ASP A 117 -29.52 -1.99 3.09
CA ASP A 117 -29.31 -0.89 2.13
C ASP A 117 -29.22 -1.44 0.70
N ILE A 118 -28.72 -2.65 0.50
CA ILE A 118 -28.67 -3.32 -0.81
C ILE A 118 -30.08 -3.73 -1.28
N LYS A 119 -30.94 -4.21 -0.38
CA LYS A 119 -32.31 -4.60 -0.73
C LYS A 119 -33.18 -3.41 -1.15
N ASN A 120 -33.00 -2.27 -0.49
CA ASN A 120 -33.80 -1.07 -0.77
C ASN A 120 -33.36 -0.30 -2.02
N ASN A 121 -32.11 -0.54 -2.51
CA ASN A 121 -31.53 0.19 -3.63
C ASN A 121 -31.36 -0.66 -4.90
N LYS A 122 -32.01 -1.84 -4.98
CA LYS A 122 -31.92 -2.73 -6.16
C LYS A 122 -32.27 -2.03 -7.49
N ASN A 123 -33.17 -1.06 -7.46
CA ASN A 123 -33.62 -0.33 -8.65
C ASN A 123 -32.67 0.78 -9.09
N ASN A 124 -31.63 1.12 -8.29
CA ASN A 124 -30.67 2.19 -8.56
C ASN A 124 -29.25 1.68 -8.77
N LEU A 125 -29.07 0.37 -9.04
CA LEU A 125 -27.79 -0.21 -9.37
C LEU A 125 -27.37 0.25 -10.78
N LEU A 126 -26.45 1.22 -10.84
CA LEU A 126 -25.77 1.60 -12.07
C LEU A 126 -24.53 0.70 -12.24
N PHE A 127 -24.55 -0.16 -13.24
CA PHE A 127 -23.39 -0.94 -13.64
C PHE A 127 -22.67 -0.22 -14.78
N SER A 128 -21.46 0.26 -14.52
CA SER A 128 -20.60 0.89 -15.54
C SER A 128 -19.33 0.04 -15.72
N PRO A 129 -19.30 -0.90 -16.67
CA PRO A 129 -18.10 -1.66 -16.96
C PRO A 129 -17.05 -0.75 -17.62
N VAL A 130 -15.86 -0.70 -17.02
CA VAL A 130 -14.71 -0.01 -17.60
C VAL A 130 -13.79 -1.07 -18.17
N PHE A 131 -13.72 -1.17 -19.50
CA PHE A 131 -12.76 -2.03 -20.19
C PHE A 131 -11.46 -1.25 -20.37
N THR A 132 -10.48 -1.54 -19.53
CA THR A 132 -9.12 -1.02 -19.71
C THR A 132 -8.22 -2.16 -20.15
N ALA A 133 -7.46 -1.96 -21.23
CA ALA A 133 -6.38 -2.86 -21.58
C ALA A 133 -5.21 -2.60 -20.61
N HIS A 134 -5.32 -3.15 -19.39
CA HIS A 134 -4.15 -3.21 -18.51
C HIS A 134 -3.22 -4.32 -19.00
N PRO A 135 -1.92 -4.04 -19.21
CA PRO A 135 -0.95 -5.11 -19.31
C PRO A 135 -1.08 -5.90 -18.00
N THR A 136 -1.53 -7.14 -18.11
CA THR A 136 -1.54 -8.07 -16.99
C THR A 136 -0.11 -8.18 -16.50
N GLU A 137 0.21 -7.54 -15.37
CA GLU A 137 1.43 -7.84 -14.65
C GLU A 137 1.40 -9.32 -14.31
N SER A 138 2.17 -10.10 -15.05
CA SER A 138 2.35 -11.52 -14.78
C SER A 138 3.26 -11.68 -13.57
N ALA A 139 2.75 -11.33 -12.40
CA ALA A 139 3.45 -11.65 -11.16
C ALA A 139 3.46 -13.18 -11.01
N ARG A 140 4.60 -13.73 -10.63
CA ARG A 140 4.73 -15.18 -10.38
C ARG A 140 3.68 -15.60 -9.35
N GLN A 141 3.04 -16.73 -9.56
CA GLN A 141 2.03 -17.26 -8.63
C GLN A 141 2.57 -17.37 -7.19
N SER A 142 3.85 -17.70 -7.04
CA SER A 142 4.51 -17.74 -5.72
C SER A 142 4.54 -16.36 -5.03
N THR A 143 4.75 -15.29 -5.79
CA THR A 143 4.71 -13.91 -5.27
C THR A 143 3.30 -13.53 -4.82
N LEU A 144 2.31 -13.83 -5.67
CA LEU A 144 0.90 -13.56 -5.34
C LEU A 144 0.44 -14.33 -4.10
N LYS A 145 0.86 -15.59 -3.97
CA LYS A 145 0.55 -16.39 -2.78
C LYS A 145 1.11 -15.77 -1.51
N LYS A 146 2.37 -15.35 -1.50
CA LYS A 146 3.00 -14.71 -0.33
C LYS A 146 2.33 -13.39 0.04
N LEU A 147 1.96 -12.58 -0.96
CA LEU A 147 1.21 -11.34 -0.73
C LEU A 147 -0.19 -11.64 -0.15
N TYR A 148 -0.86 -12.67 -0.65
CA TYR A 148 -2.14 -13.13 -0.09
C TYR A 148 -2.00 -13.57 1.37
N ASP A 149 -0.97 -14.36 1.70
CA ASP A 149 -0.69 -14.82 3.06
C ASP A 149 -0.42 -13.64 4.00
N ILE A 150 0.36 -12.63 3.58
CA ILE A 150 0.54 -11.37 4.31
C ILE A 150 -0.80 -10.66 4.52
N GLY A 151 -1.63 -10.54 3.48
CA GLY A 151 -2.97 -9.94 3.56
C GLY A 151 -3.86 -10.66 4.57
N LYS A 152 -3.82 -12.00 4.60
CA LYS A 152 -4.56 -12.81 5.56
C LYS A 152 -4.12 -12.52 7.01
N ILE A 153 -2.82 -12.46 7.28
CA ILE A 153 -2.28 -12.13 8.61
C ILE A 153 -2.76 -10.75 9.06
N ILE A 154 -2.73 -9.75 8.17
CA ILE A 154 -3.22 -8.39 8.45
C ILE A 154 -4.72 -8.40 8.73
N SER A 155 -5.51 -9.18 7.99
CA SER A 155 -6.97 -9.24 8.13
C SER A 155 -7.40 -9.83 9.47
N GLU A 156 -6.66 -10.80 9.99
CA GLU A 156 -6.94 -11.51 11.24
C GLU A 156 -6.56 -10.72 12.50
N ASN A 157 -5.97 -9.51 12.36
CA ASN A 157 -5.49 -8.66 13.47
C ASN A 157 -4.57 -9.38 14.46
N LYS A 158 -3.87 -10.42 14.03
CA LYS A 158 -2.89 -11.14 14.85
C LYS A 158 -1.62 -10.32 14.97
N SER A 159 -1.60 -9.38 15.91
CA SER A 159 -0.44 -8.51 16.18
C SER A 159 0.86 -9.28 16.54
N ASN A 160 0.78 -10.58 16.80
CA ASN A 160 1.92 -11.41 17.18
C ASN A 160 2.64 -12.07 15.98
N ASN A 161 2.19 -11.86 14.75
CA ASN A 161 2.72 -12.55 13.56
C ASN A 161 3.75 -11.71 12.78
N LEU A 162 4.42 -10.74 13.41
CA LEU A 162 5.47 -9.95 12.76
C LEU A 162 6.63 -10.81 12.26
N VAL A 163 6.96 -11.88 12.96
CA VAL A 163 8.01 -12.83 12.55
C VAL A 163 7.61 -13.53 11.24
N GLU A 164 6.36 -13.95 11.12
CA GLU A 164 5.85 -14.60 9.91
C GLU A 164 5.80 -13.62 8.74
N ILE A 165 5.35 -12.39 8.97
CA ILE A 165 5.38 -11.31 7.97
C ILE A 165 6.83 -11.04 7.51
N ASN A 166 7.78 -10.93 8.43
CA ASN A 166 9.19 -10.73 8.11
C ASN A 166 9.75 -11.86 7.25
N ASN A 167 9.44 -13.12 7.60
CA ASN A 167 9.82 -14.28 6.81
C ASN A 167 9.23 -14.26 5.39
N LEU A 168 7.96 -13.88 5.24
CA LEU A 168 7.32 -13.77 3.93
C LEU A 168 7.94 -12.64 3.10
N ILE A 169 8.24 -11.49 3.71
CA ILE A 169 8.92 -10.38 3.05
C ILE A 169 10.34 -10.80 2.62
N THR A 170 11.06 -11.53 3.49
CA THR A 170 12.38 -12.07 3.16
C THR A 170 12.34 -13.01 1.95
N GLN A 171 11.30 -13.83 1.84
CA GLN A 171 11.11 -14.70 0.68
C GLN A 171 10.66 -13.98 -0.59
N LEU A 172 10.11 -12.76 -0.48
CA LEU A 172 9.79 -11.88 -1.60
C LEU A 172 11.03 -11.09 -2.04
N TRP A 173 11.95 -10.85 -1.12
CA TRP A 173 13.23 -10.18 -1.38
C TRP A 173 14.15 -11.06 -2.24
#